data_c18d719abbd2921471c229693abb766e
#
_entry.id   c18d719abbd2921471c229693abb766e
#
_cell.length_a   1.000
_cell.length_b   1.000
_cell.length_c   1.000
_cell.angle_alpha   90.00
_cell.angle_beta   90.00
_cell.angle_gamma   90.00
#
_symmetry.space_group_name_H-M   'P 1'
#
loop_
_entity.id
_entity.type
_entity.pdbx_description
1 polymer ?
#
loop_
_entity_poly.entity_id
_entity_poly.type
_entity_poly.pdbx_seq_one_letter_code
_entity_poly.pdbx_strand_id
1 'polypeptide(L)'
;MNLKSLKHINNFYLVILVISVFGFLLRLLGLNWDQGNLFHPDERQLLMISQRLSINDLDPGWYNYGTLPLYILEIFSFGMEELNNLRFPGRILSSFFDSVTIFIVGELGKRFHTKLTGVISSIFYSTCILAIQLSHFFTVDTFLNTSIA
;
A
#
# COMPACT_ATOMS: atom_id res chain seq x y z
N MET A 1 33.33 -12.00 7.14
CA MET A 1 31.94 -12.34 6.74
C MET A 1 32.03 -13.34 5.60
N ASN A 2 31.49 -14.55 5.74
CA ASN A 2 31.72 -15.67 4.80
C ASN A 2 30.79 -15.56 3.60
N LEU A 3 31.31 -15.76 2.36
CA LEU A 3 30.54 -15.69 1.10
C LEU A 3 29.27 -16.56 1.09
N LYS A 4 29.29 -17.71 1.79
CA LYS A 4 28.11 -18.58 1.99
C LYS A 4 27.01 -17.89 2.80
N SER A 5 27.38 -17.06 3.81
CA SER A 5 26.43 -16.30 4.63
C SER A 5 25.75 -15.20 3.81
N LEU A 6 26.49 -14.51 2.95
CA LEU A 6 25.93 -13.49 2.04
C LEU A 6 24.95 -14.10 1.03
N LYS A 7 25.25 -15.27 0.47
CA LYS A 7 24.37 -15.96 -0.47
C LYS A 7 23.05 -16.41 0.17
N HIS A 8 23.09 -16.86 1.44
CA HIS A 8 21.91 -17.23 2.21
C HIS A 8 21.03 -16.03 2.63
N ILE A 9 21.64 -14.86 2.84
CA ILE A 9 20.93 -13.62 3.16
C ILE A 9 20.19 -13.13 1.90
N ASN A 10 20.90 -13.11 0.77
CA ASN A 10 20.28 -12.71 -0.52
C ASN A 10 19.07 -13.57 -0.90
N ASN A 11 19.12 -14.87 -0.68
CA ASN A 11 18.00 -15.75 -1.03
C ASN A 11 16.74 -15.46 -0.20
N PHE A 12 16.86 -15.14 1.10
CA PHE A 12 15.71 -14.80 1.92
C PHE A 12 15.02 -13.52 1.41
N TYR A 13 15.77 -12.44 1.21
CA TYR A 13 15.20 -11.17 0.73
C TYR A 13 14.62 -11.29 -0.66
N LEU A 14 15.23 -12.09 -1.53
CA LEU A 14 14.67 -12.37 -2.85
C LEU A 14 13.31 -13.09 -2.72
N VAL A 15 13.18 -14.06 -1.84
CA VAL A 15 11.92 -14.80 -1.62
C VAL A 15 10.83 -13.87 -1.11
N ILE A 16 11.08 -13.08 -0.06
CA ILE A 16 10.03 -12.17 0.45
C ILE A 16 9.71 -11.05 -0.54
N LEU A 17 10.67 -10.60 -1.34
CA LEU A 17 10.42 -9.65 -2.43
C LEU A 17 9.48 -10.26 -3.48
N VAL A 18 9.71 -11.49 -3.90
CA VAL A 18 8.83 -12.20 -4.85
C VAL A 18 7.42 -12.35 -4.28
N ILE A 19 7.30 -12.71 -2.99
CA ILE A 19 5.99 -12.79 -2.30
C ILE A 19 5.32 -11.41 -2.26
N SER A 20 6.07 -10.33 -1.99
CA SER A 20 5.53 -8.96 -1.96
C SER A 20 5.07 -8.51 -3.35
N VAL A 21 5.82 -8.81 -4.40
CA VAL A 21 5.42 -8.54 -5.78
C VAL A 21 4.17 -9.33 -6.15
N PHE A 22 4.12 -10.62 -5.81
CA PHE A 22 2.91 -11.43 -6.01
C PHE A 22 1.71 -10.86 -5.25
N GLY A 23 1.89 -10.50 -3.98
CA GLY A 23 0.86 -9.84 -3.17
C GLY A 23 0.40 -8.50 -3.74
N PHE A 24 1.31 -7.71 -4.34
CA PHE A 24 0.96 -6.50 -5.06
C PHE A 24 0.08 -6.79 -6.28
N LEU A 25 0.47 -7.76 -7.11
CA LEU A 25 -0.33 -8.16 -8.28
C LEU A 25 -1.72 -8.63 -7.89
N LEU A 26 -1.87 -9.38 -6.78
CA LEU A 26 -3.19 -9.77 -6.24
C LEU A 26 -4.04 -8.54 -5.89
N ARG A 27 -3.44 -7.49 -5.32
CA ARG A 27 -4.11 -6.24 -4.92
C ARG A 27 -4.50 -5.36 -6.09
N LEU A 28 -3.85 -5.54 -7.23
CA LEU A 28 -4.25 -4.84 -8.47
C LEU A 28 -5.45 -5.47 -9.17
N LEU A 29 -5.78 -6.74 -8.84
CA LEU A 29 -6.92 -7.41 -9.43
C LEU A 29 -8.22 -6.81 -8.89
N GLY A 30 -9.08 -6.35 -9.77
CA GLY A 30 -10.40 -5.84 -9.40
C GLY A 30 -10.42 -4.40 -8.86
N LEU A 31 -9.41 -3.56 -9.12
CA LEU A 31 -9.40 -2.15 -8.69
C LEU A 31 -10.62 -1.35 -9.13
N ASN A 32 -11.34 -1.80 -10.15
CA ASN A 32 -12.58 -1.17 -10.66
C ASN A 32 -13.85 -1.90 -10.20
N TRP A 33 -13.80 -2.60 -9.07
CA TRP A 33 -14.92 -3.42 -8.57
C TRP A 33 -16.22 -2.66 -8.39
N ASP A 34 -16.15 -1.37 -8.07
CA ASP A 34 -17.29 -0.47 -7.82
C ASP A 34 -17.75 0.31 -9.05
N GLN A 35 -17.11 0.12 -10.21
CA GLN A 35 -17.44 0.78 -11.48
C GLN A 35 -17.50 2.32 -11.37
N GLY A 36 -16.79 2.91 -10.42
CA GLY A 36 -16.72 4.36 -10.22
C GLY A 36 -17.75 4.93 -9.25
N ASN A 37 -18.51 4.10 -8.55
CA ASN A 37 -19.53 4.59 -7.61
C ASN A 37 -18.96 5.07 -6.27
N LEU A 38 -17.68 4.79 -5.96
CA LEU A 38 -16.99 5.23 -4.73
C LEU A 38 -17.82 4.93 -3.47
N PHE A 39 -18.18 3.66 -3.29
CA PHE A 39 -19.02 3.23 -2.17
C PHE A 39 -18.37 3.43 -0.79
N HIS A 40 -17.03 3.40 -0.73
CA HIS A 40 -16.33 3.61 0.52
C HIS A 40 -16.32 5.11 0.89
N PRO A 41 -16.91 5.51 2.05
CA PRO A 41 -17.08 6.92 2.39
C PRO A 41 -15.74 7.65 2.57
N ASP A 42 -14.75 7.00 3.21
CA ASP A 42 -13.45 7.61 3.46
C ASP A 42 -12.65 7.81 2.16
N GLU A 43 -12.69 6.84 1.25
CA GLU A 43 -12.09 6.98 -0.08
C GLU A 43 -12.68 8.17 -0.82
N ARG A 44 -14.02 8.26 -0.87
CA ARG A 44 -14.70 9.38 -1.52
C ARG A 44 -14.31 10.71 -0.90
N GLN A 45 -14.26 10.78 0.44
CA GLN A 45 -13.86 12.00 1.14
C GLN A 45 -12.43 12.42 0.82
N LEU A 46 -11.47 11.49 0.88
CA LEU A 46 -10.06 11.76 0.57
C LEU A 46 -9.88 12.21 -0.88
N LEU A 47 -10.55 11.58 -1.84
CA LEU A 47 -10.48 11.97 -3.24
C LEU A 47 -11.10 13.36 -3.49
N MET A 48 -12.22 13.69 -2.83
CA MET A 48 -12.84 15.02 -2.91
C MET A 48 -11.92 16.14 -2.35
N ILE A 49 -11.11 15.80 -1.34
CA ILE A 49 -10.13 16.74 -0.79
C ILE A 49 -8.94 16.85 -1.76
N SER A 50 -8.45 15.73 -2.29
CA SER A 50 -7.36 15.71 -3.25
C SER A 50 -7.66 16.54 -4.52
N GLN A 51 -8.91 16.58 -4.97
CA GLN A 51 -9.32 17.43 -6.10
C GLN A 51 -9.08 18.94 -5.89
N ARG A 52 -9.00 19.37 -4.63
CA ARG A 52 -8.81 20.79 -4.27
C ARG A 52 -7.34 21.13 -4.08
N LEU A 53 -6.49 20.12 -3.91
CA LEU A 53 -5.06 20.31 -3.76
C LEU A 53 -4.43 20.65 -5.11
N SER A 54 -3.43 21.48 -5.05
CA SER A 54 -2.53 21.76 -6.16
C SER A 54 -1.12 22.00 -5.62
N ILE A 55 -0.12 21.89 -6.49
CA ILE A 55 1.28 22.19 -6.11
C ILE A 55 1.42 23.64 -5.57
N ASN A 56 0.54 24.54 -5.97
CA ASN A 56 0.56 25.93 -5.54
C ASN A 56 -0.24 26.19 -4.25
N ASP A 57 -1.15 25.29 -3.90
CA ASP A 57 -1.95 25.33 -2.66
C ASP A 57 -2.07 23.92 -2.08
N LEU A 58 -1.25 23.64 -1.09
CA LEU A 58 -1.16 22.36 -0.41
C LEU A 58 -2.00 22.31 0.87
N ASP A 59 -2.82 23.34 1.15
CA ASP A 59 -3.71 23.29 2.30
C ASP A 59 -4.98 22.50 1.98
N PRO A 60 -5.16 21.28 2.54
CA PRO A 60 -6.36 20.50 2.30
C PRO A 60 -7.61 21.07 3.00
N GLY A 61 -7.46 21.97 3.96
CA GLY A 61 -8.55 22.47 4.80
C GLY A 61 -9.24 21.39 5.63
N TRP A 62 -8.62 20.19 5.73
CA TRP A 62 -9.18 19.02 6.42
C TRP A 62 -8.06 18.08 6.91
N TYR A 63 -8.02 17.82 8.22
CA TYR A 63 -6.86 17.20 8.88
C TYR A 63 -7.20 15.95 9.70
N ASN A 64 -8.39 15.36 9.54
CA ASN A 64 -8.86 14.27 10.41
C ASN A 64 -7.98 13.02 10.32
N TYR A 65 -7.41 12.71 9.16
CA TYR A 65 -6.61 11.49 8.93
C TYR A 65 -5.14 11.76 8.58
N GLY A 66 -4.70 13.00 8.73
CA GLY A 66 -3.36 13.40 8.28
C GLY A 66 -3.30 13.65 6.76
N THR A 67 -2.23 14.30 6.33
CA THR A 67 -2.12 14.84 4.98
C THR A 67 -1.19 14.05 4.07
N LEU A 68 -0.39 13.14 4.62
CA LEU A 68 0.61 12.38 3.86
C LEU A 68 0.03 11.63 2.64
N PRO A 69 -1.06 10.84 2.76
CA PRO A 69 -1.64 10.17 1.60
C PRO A 69 -2.11 11.14 0.51
N LEU A 70 -2.65 12.29 0.91
CA LEU A 70 -3.13 13.33 -0.01
C LEU A 70 -1.97 13.92 -0.83
N TYR A 71 -0.86 14.26 -0.18
CA TYR A 71 0.33 14.80 -0.87
C TYR A 71 0.99 13.78 -1.78
N ILE A 72 1.05 12.51 -1.35
CA ILE A 72 1.56 11.45 -2.22
C ILE A 72 0.65 11.29 -3.43
N LEU A 73 -0.68 11.30 -3.25
CA LEU A 73 -1.61 11.21 -4.37
C LEU A 73 -1.46 12.39 -5.32
N GLU A 74 -1.31 13.62 -4.82
CA GLU A 74 -1.12 14.83 -5.65
C GLU A 74 0.11 14.68 -6.56
N ILE A 75 1.24 14.18 -6.03
CA ILE A 75 2.45 13.92 -6.81
C ILE A 75 2.21 12.86 -7.90
N PHE A 76 1.47 11.80 -7.59
CA PHE A 76 1.24 10.68 -8.51
C PHE A 76 0.04 10.88 -9.45
N SER A 77 -0.82 11.85 -9.17
CA SER A 77 -1.98 12.16 -10.01
C SER A 77 -1.61 12.87 -11.32
N PHE A 78 -0.40 13.46 -11.39
CA PHE A 78 0.06 14.21 -12.56
C PHE A 78 -0.93 15.31 -13.01
N GLY A 79 -1.64 15.94 -12.06
CA GLY A 79 -2.61 17.00 -12.36
C GLY A 79 -3.98 16.47 -12.81
N MET A 80 -4.33 15.23 -12.47
CA MET A 80 -5.70 14.73 -12.66
C MET A 80 -6.65 15.42 -11.69
N GLU A 81 -7.67 16.10 -12.21
CA GLU A 81 -8.64 16.83 -11.38
C GLU A 81 -9.97 16.07 -11.21
N GLU A 82 -10.26 15.10 -12.09
CA GLU A 82 -11.50 14.35 -12.02
C GLU A 82 -11.46 13.26 -10.96
N LEU A 83 -12.48 13.21 -10.10
CA LEU A 83 -12.62 12.26 -8.99
C LEU A 83 -12.43 10.80 -9.43
N ASN A 84 -13.05 10.41 -10.53
CA ASN A 84 -12.95 9.06 -11.06
C ASN A 84 -11.56 8.71 -11.59
N ASN A 85 -10.81 9.71 -12.07
CA ASN A 85 -9.45 9.51 -12.55
C ASN A 85 -8.47 9.40 -11.38
N LEU A 86 -8.65 10.18 -10.31
CA LEU A 86 -7.85 10.13 -9.07
C LEU A 86 -7.99 8.80 -8.33
N ARG A 87 -9.10 8.11 -8.47
CA ARG A 87 -9.37 6.83 -7.83
C ARG A 87 -8.32 5.77 -8.13
N PHE A 88 -7.92 5.62 -9.39
CA PHE A 88 -6.97 4.60 -9.80
C PHE A 88 -5.58 4.80 -9.19
N PRO A 89 -4.92 5.97 -9.33
CA PRO A 89 -3.64 6.21 -8.67
C PRO A 89 -3.75 6.06 -7.14
N GLY A 90 -4.84 6.52 -6.52
CA GLY A 90 -5.08 6.34 -5.09
C GLY A 90 -5.10 4.87 -4.66
N ARG A 91 -5.85 4.03 -5.35
CA ARG A 91 -5.94 2.57 -5.08
C ARG A 91 -4.63 1.85 -5.38
N ILE A 92 -3.91 2.25 -6.43
CA ILE A 92 -2.57 1.70 -6.72
C ILE A 92 -1.60 2.05 -5.60
N LEU A 93 -1.63 3.27 -5.08
CA LEU A 93 -0.82 3.68 -3.94
C LEU A 93 -1.16 2.85 -2.69
N SER A 94 -2.44 2.68 -2.35
CA SER A 94 -2.86 1.82 -1.24
C SER A 94 -2.36 0.39 -1.41
N SER A 95 -2.49 -0.18 -2.61
CA SER A 95 -1.99 -1.52 -2.94
C SER A 95 -0.47 -1.62 -2.81
N PHE A 96 0.25 -0.59 -3.19
CA PHE A 96 1.71 -0.52 -3.07
C PHE A 96 2.14 -0.50 -1.60
N PHE A 97 1.57 0.41 -0.79
CA PHE A 97 1.91 0.52 0.63
C PHE A 97 1.59 -0.77 1.38
N ASP A 98 0.43 -1.38 1.14
CA ASP A 98 0.09 -2.65 1.77
C ASP A 98 1.04 -3.80 1.33
N SER A 99 1.55 -3.74 0.10
CA SER A 99 2.56 -4.71 -0.37
C SER A 99 3.94 -4.51 0.27
N VAL A 100 4.30 -3.28 0.62
CA VAL A 100 5.48 -2.99 1.43
C VAL A 100 5.32 -3.60 2.82
N THR A 101 4.11 -3.59 3.39
CA THR A 101 3.83 -4.24 4.67
C THR A 101 4.09 -5.75 4.62
N ILE A 102 3.83 -6.45 3.50
CA ILE A 102 4.20 -7.87 3.32
C ILE A 102 5.70 -8.07 3.56
N PHE A 103 6.53 -7.20 2.98
CA PHE A 103 7.99 -7.27 3.13
C PHE A 103 8.42 -7.03 4.58
N ILE A 104 7.84 -6.01 5.24
CA ILE A 104 8.13 -5.67 6.64
C ILE A 104 7.75 -6.83 7.57
N VAL A 105 6.56 -7.42 7.39
CA VAL A 105 6.10 -8.59 8.16
C VAL A 105 7.06 -9.78 8.00
N GLY A 106 7.58 -9.99 6.79
CA GLY A 106 8.62 -11.00 6.55
C GLY A 106 9.91 -10.74 7.32
N GLU A 107 10.39 -9.51 7.30
CA GLU A 107 11.59 -9.13 8.05
C GLU A 107 11.37 -9.23 9.57
N LEU A 108 10.23 -8.81 10.08
CA LEU A 108 9.86 -8.95 11.50
C LEU A 108 9.81 -10.43 11.91
N GLY A 109 9.14 -11.27 11.13
CA GLY A 109 9.09 -12.72 11.42
C GLY A 109 10.48 -13.36 11.48
N LYS A 110 11.40 -12.94 10.59
CA LYS A 110 12.80 -13.36 10.62
C LYS A 110 13.53 -12.86 11.87
N ARG A 111 13.32 -11.61 12.27
CA ARG A 111 14.00 -11.00 13.42
C ARG A 111 13.54 -11.61 14.74
N PHE A 112 12.23 -11.84 14.88
CA PHE A 112 11.66 -12.37 16.12
C PHE A 112 11.86 -13.88 16.27
N HIS A 113 12.02 -14.62 15.17
CA HIS A 113 12.14 -16.07 15.27
C HIS A 113 13.15 -16.64 14.24
N THR A 114 12.70 -16.96 13.01
CA THR A 114 13.55 -17.60 11.99
C THR A 114 13.24 -17.06 10.58
N LYS A 115 14.14 -17.31 9.62
CA LYS A 115 13.89 -17.00 8.20
C LYS A 115 12.64 -17.71 7.67
N LEU A 116 12.39 -18.95 8.10
CA LEU A 116 11.21 -19.69 7.72
C LEU A 116 9.93 -19.04 8.25
N THR A 117 9.95 -18.58 9.51
CA THR A 117 8.84 -17.82 10.09
C THR A 117 8.57 -16.55 9.27
N GLY A 118 9.62 -15.81 8.88
CA GLY A 118 9.46 -14.62 8.04
C GLY A 118 8.79 -14.93 6.70
N VAL A 119 9.21 -15.99 6.00
CA VAL A 119 8.60 -16.41 4.73
C VAL A 119 7.13 -16.80 4.93
N ILE A 120 6.82 -17.60 5.95
CA ILE A 120 5.45 -18.02 6.26
C ILE A 120 4.57 -16.81 6.58
N SER A 121 5.05 -15.90 7.42
CA SER A 121 4.31 -14.66 7.77
C SER A 121 4.02 -13.80 6.54
N SER A 122 4.99 -13.64 5.63
CA SER A 122 4.80 -12.92 4.36
C SER A 122 3.73 -13.57 3.49
N ILE A 123 3.72 -14.91 3.39
CA ILE A 123 2.71 -15.65 2.63
C ILE A 123 1.32 -15.42 3.23
N PHE A 124 1.17 -15.58 4.55
CA PHE A 124 -0.11 -15.36 5.22
C PHE A 124 -0.63 -13.94 5.04
N TYR A 125 0.23 -12.94 5.20
CA TYR A 125 -0.19 -11.54 5.02
C TYR A 125 -0.50 -11.24 3.55
N SER A 126 0.27 -11.77 2.59
CA SER A 126 0.05 -11.55 1.16
C SER A 126 -1.31 -12.05 0.68
N THR A 127 -1.83 -13.10 1.30
CA THR A 127 -3.13 -13.73 0.98
C THR A 127 -4.24 -13.37 1.97
N CYS A 128 -3.99 -12.48 2.92
CA CYS A 128 -4.99 -12.04 3.89
C CYS A 128 -6.11 -11.27 3.19
N ILE A 129 -7.32 -11.81 3.20
CA ILE A 129 -8.48 -11.25 2.48
C ILE A 129 -8.77 -9.84 2.95
N LEU A 130 -8.72 -9.56 4.25
CA LEU A 130 -8.98 -8.24 4.80
C LEU A 130 -7.97 -7.20 4.30
N ALA A 131 -6.68 -7.54 4.28
CA ALA A 131 -5.63 -6.66 3.78
C ALA A 131 -5.81 -6.38 2.28
N ILE A 132 -6.11 -7.42 1.48
CA ILE A 132 -6.42 -7.26 0.05
C ILE A 132 -7.63 -6.36 -0.14
N GLN A 133 -8.70 -6.55 0.63
CA GLN A 133 -9.90 -5.73 0.55
C GLN A 133 -9.61 -4.26 0.88
N LEU A 134 -8.87 -3.98 1.97
CA LEU A 134 -8.51 -2.61 2.35
C LEU A 134 -7.65 -1.92 1.30
N SER A 135 -6.78 -2.65 0.62
CA SER A 135 -5.94 -2.09 -0.44
C SER A 135 -6.70 -1.67 -1.69
N HIS A 136 -7.97 -2.13 -1.85
CA HIS A 136 -8.84 -1.73 -2.96
C HIS A 136 -9.53 -0.37 -2.75
N PHE A 137 -9.26 0.29 -1.63
CA PHE A 137 -9.73 1.64 -1.34
C PHE A 137 -8.54 2.57 -1.14
N PHE A 138 -8.69 3.82 -1.58
CA PHE A 138 -7.74 4.86 -1.20
C PHE A 138 -8.11 5.38 0.18
N THR A 139 -7.54 4.76 1.22
CA THR A 139 -7.74 5.12 2.62
C THR A 139 -6.41 5.25 3.34
N VAL A 140 -6.42 5.88 4.50
CA VAL A 140 -5.22 6.06 5.33
C VAL A 140 -4.72 4.77 5.95
N ASP A 141 -5.56 3.75 6.04
CA ASP A 141 -5.27 2.51 6.78
C ASP A 141 -4.04 1.78 6.24
N THR A 142 -3.91 1.66 4.92
CA THR A 142 -2.76 0.99 4.31
C THR A 142 -1.46 1.75 4.55
N PHE A 143 -1.49 3.09 4.50
CA PHE A 143 -0.33 3.94 4.81
C PHE A 143 0.05 3.86 6.28
N LEU A 144 -0.96 3.86 7.16
CA LEU A 144 -0.77 3.74 8.61
C LEU A 144 -0.18 2.37 8.97
N ASN A 145 -0.77 1.29 8.46
CA ASN A 145 -0.28 -0.08 8.69
C ASN A 145 1.19 -0.23 8.28
N THR A 146 1.56 0.29 7.12
CA THR A 146 2.94 0.26 6.64
C THR A 146 3.88 1.08 7.55
N SER A 147 3.40 2.21 8.08
CA SER A 147 4.20 3.10 8.91
C SER A 147 4.42 2.58 10.33
N ILE A 148 3.49 1.77 10.85
CA ILE A 148 3.55 1.19 12.21
C ILE A 148 4.30 -0.14 12.21
N ALA A 149 4.24 -0.93 11.12
CA ALA A 149 4.88 -2.23 11.01
C ALA A 149 6.40 -2.12 10.98
#